data_640c1d06bf033e974fce7d058f8eb816
#
_entry.id   640c1d06bf033e974fce7d058f8eb816
#
_cell.length_a   1.000
_cell.length_b   1.000
_cell.length_c   1.000
_cell.angle_alpha   90.00
_cell.angle_beta   90.00
_cell.angle_gamma   90.00
#
_symmetry.space_group_name_H-M   'P 1'
#
loop_
_entity.id
_entity.type
_entity.pdbx_description
1 polymer ?
#
loop_
_entity_poly.entity_id
_entity_poly.type
_entity_poly.pdbx_seq_one_letter_code
_entity_poly.pdbx_strand_id
1 'polypeptide(L)'
;VIAWAHGTTGLADHCAYSIGGPVAVERDWDYLHSWMSQGYAVVASDYVGLGTPGNHPYLNGRVEAHSIVDSVKAARAVYPQLSRKWAVVGQSQGGGAAITTARYATEFGGKDLDYRGAVGTGVPAYIENLVAALGRPSPVPLGGVSPNTTIYVMYILSGLRTTFPEWNINSFLTPYGRYWVDEAETLCDSDDELGGLVR
;
A
#
# COMPACT_ATOMS: atom_id res chain seq x y z
N VAL A 1 9.16 -5.76 18.22
CA VAL A 1 7.94 -5.24 17.58
C VAL A 1 7.95 -5.68 16.12
N ILE A 2 6.82 -6.15 15.63
CA ILE A 2 6.59 -6.39 14.20
C ILE A 2 5.74 -5.25 13.66
N ALA A 3 6.27 -4.53 12.69
CA ALA A 3 5.49 -3.58 11.89
C ALA A 3 4.84 -4.36 10.74
N TRP A 4 3.52 -4.40 10.73
CA TRP A 4 2.77 -5.01 9.64
C TRP A 4 2.49 -3.98 8.55
N ALA A 5 2.96 -4.27 7.36
CA ALA A 5 2.69 -3.53 6.16
C ALA A 5 1.61 -4.28 5.36
N HIS A 6 0.36 -3.80 5.43
CA HIS A 6 -0.78 -4.47 4.81
C HIS A 6 -0.76 -4.36 3.28
N GLY A 7 -1.43 -5.28 2.62
CA GLY A 7 -1.66 -5.25 1.18
C GLY A 7 -2.68 -4.19 0.78
N THR A 8 -2.93 -4.07 -0.52
CA THR A 8 -3.91 -3.14 -1.06
C THR A 8 -5.30 -3.37 -0.45
N THR A 9 -5.95 -2.28 -0.04
CA THR A 9 -7.33 -2.25 0.46
C THR A 9 -8.22 -1.31 -0.34
N GLY A 10 -7.62 -0.46 -1.16
CA GLY A 10 -8.26 0.60 -1.93
C GLY A 10 -7.54 1.93 -1.73
N LEU A 11 -8.14 3.03 -2.20
CA LEU A 11 -7.58 4.37 -2.05
C LEU A 11 -8.46 5.32 -1.23
N ALA A 12 -9.73 4.98 -0.98
CA ALA A 12 -10.64 5.80 -0.22
C ALA A 12 -10.37 5.71 1.29
N ASP A 13 -10.77 6.75 2.03
CA ASP A 13 -10.58 6.80 3.49
C ASP A 13 -11.21 5.61 4.23
N HIS A 14 -12.38 5.15 3.81
CA HIS A 14 -13.05 4.02 4.44
C HIS A 14 -12.40 2.66 4.12
N CYS A 15 -11.42 2.63 3.22
CA CYS A 15 -10.61 1.45 2.96
C CYS A 15 -9.45 1.29 3.96
N ALA A 16 -9.27 2.24 4.88
CA ALA A 16 -8.21 2.17 5.87
C ALA A 16 -8.27 0.89 6.68
N TYR A 17 -7.13 0.25 6.84
CA TYR A 17 -7.01 -1.06 7.49
C TYR A 17 -7.52 -1.05 8.93
N SER A 18 -7.27 0.05 9.67
CA SER A 18 -7.64 0.18 11.09
C SER A 18 -9.14 0.31 11.33
N ILE A 19 -9.93 0.73 10.34
CA ILE A 19 -11.39 0.86 10.46
C ILE A 19 -12.15 -0.29 9.80
N GLY A 20 -11.47 -1.39 9.51
CA GLY A 20 -12.09 -2.57 8.95
C GLY A 20 -12.21 -2.54 7.44
N GLY A 21 -11.29 -1.88 6.77
CA GLY A 21 -11.17 -1.88 5.31
C GLY A 21 -11.28 -3.31 4.75
N PRO A 22 -12.03 -3.53 3.66
CA PRO A 22 -12.80 -4.76 3.43
C PRO A 22 -11.98 -6.00 3.05
N VAL A 23 -10.74 -5.87 2.66
CA VAL A 23 -10.16 -6.95 1.84
C VAL A 23 -9.28 -7.93 2.61
N ALA A 24 -8.70 -7.53 3.72
CA ALA A 24 -7.58 -8.31 4.24
C ALA A 24 -7.67 -8.67 5.72
N VAL A 25 -8.62 -8.10 6.45
CA VAL A 25 -8.63 -8.19 7.91
C VAL A 25 -8.76 -9.63 8.39
N GLU A 26 -9.67 -10.42 7.82
CA GLU A 26 -9.88 -11.81 8.23
C GLU A 26 -8.68 -12.69 7.85
N ARG A 27 -8.19 -12.54 6.62
CA ARG A 27 -7.00 -13.27 6.12
C ARG A 27 -5.76 -12.94 6.96
N ASP A 28 -5.54 -11.68 7.26
CA ASP A 28 -4.34 -11.22 7.93
C ASP A 28 -4.42 -11.47 9.44
N TRP A 29 -5.63 -11.58 10.00
CA TRP A 29 -5.84 -11.79 11.43
C TRP A 29 -5.13 -13.00 11.96
N ASP A 30 -5.29 -14.15 11.35
CA ASP A 30 -4.65 -15.39 11.77
C ASP A 30 -3.12 -15.29 11.71
N TYR A 31 -2.61 -14.62 10.67
CA TYR A 31 -1.19 -14.38 10.53
C TYR A 31 -0.65 -13.47 11.63
N LEU A 32 -1.31 -12.35 11.90
CA LEU A 32 -0.92 -11.41 12.95
C LEU A 32 -1.08 -12.02 14.34
N HIS A 33 -2.14 -12.79 14.55
CA HIS A 33 -2.36 -13.53 15.79
C HIS A 33 -1.24 -14.55 16.05
N SER A 34 -0.72 -15.19 15.01
CA SER A 34 0.43 -16.08 15.13
C SER A 34 1.69 -15.35 15.66
N TRP A 35 1.94 -14.11 15.23
CA TRP A 35 3.02 -13.29 15.79
C TRP A 35 2.76 -12.90 17.24
N MET A 36 1.55 -12.45 17.56
CA MET A 36 1.18 -12.05 18.91
C MET A 36 1.25 -13.21 19.92
N SER A 37 0.85 -14.42 19.50
CA SER A 37 0.93 -15.63 20.34
C SER A 37 2.37 -16.02 20.71
N GLN A 38 3.36 -15.55 19.94
CA GLN A 38 4.78 -15.74 20.22
C GLN A 38 5.39 -14.58 21.04
N GLY A 39 4.56 -13.67 21.54
CA GLY A 39 4.99 -12.55 22.39
C GLY A 39 5.48 -11.31 21.62
N TYR A 40 5.24 -11.22 20.34
CA TYR A 40 5.51 -10.00 19.58
C TYR A 40 4.35 -9.01 19.72
N ALA A 41 4.69 -7.73 19.89
CA ALA A 41 3.73 -6.66 19.64
C ALA A 41 3.68 -6.40 18.14
N VAL A 42 2.47 -6.25 17.61
CA VAL A 42 2.23 -5.90 16.20
C VAL A 42 1.73 -4.46 16.11
N VAL A 43 2.27 -3.70 15.18
CA VAL A 43 1.87 -2.33 14.85
C VAL A 43 1.59 -2.29 13.37
N ALA A 44 0.45 -1.75 12.96
CA ALA A 44 0.10 -1.56 11.55
C ALA A 44 -0.19 -0.08 11.29
N SER A 45 0.29 0.43 10.16
CA SER A 45 -0.06 1.76 9.65
C SER A 45 -1.09 1.60 8.55
N ASP A 46 -2.07 2.49 8.50
CA ASP A 46 -2.98 2.58 7.35
C ASP A 46 -2.31 3.16 6.09
N TYR A 47 -1.12 3.68 6.21
CA TYR A 47 -0.42 4.57 5.29
C TYR A 47 -1.08 5.95 5.18
N VAL A 48 -0.30 6.96 4.75
CA VAL A 48 -0.82 8.30 4.53
C VAL A 48 -1.85 8.29 3.40
N GLY A 49 -2.93 9.05 3.57
CA GLY A 49 -4.01 9.14 2.59
C GLY A 49 -5.02 8.00 2.63
N LEU A 50 -4.94 7.10 3.63
CA LEU A 50 -5.98 6.15 3.97
C LEU A 50 -6.51 6.47 5.37
N GLY A 51 -7.78 6.86 5.47
CA GLY A 51 -8.39 7.34 6.71
C GLY A 51 -7.84 8.68 7.20
N THR A 52 -7.11 9.40 6.37
CA THR A 52 -6.53 10.73 6.64
C THR A 52 -6.65 11.61 5.42
N PRO A 53 -6.72 12.96 5.57
CA PRO A 53 -6.89 13.86 4.43
C PRO A 53 -5.84 13.69 3.34
N GLY A 54 -6.27 13.70 2.09
CA GLY A 54 -5.46 13.57 0.88
C GLY A 54 -5.52 12.15 0.30
N ASN A 55 -5.13 12.01 -0.95
CA ASN A 55 -5.14 10.71 -1.61
C ASN A 55 -3.90 9.88 -1.24
N HIS A 56 -4.07 8.58 -1.15
CA HIS A 56 -2.97 7.65 -0.92
C HIS A 56 -2.00 7.62 -2.10
N PRO A 57 -0.70 7.96 -1.92
CA PRO A 57 0.31 7.88 -2.98
C PRO A 57 0.73 6.42 -3.23
N TYR A 58 -0.18 5.64 -3.80
CA TYR A 58 -0.06 4.20 -3.98
C TYR A 58 1.26 3.79 -4.60
N LEU A 59 1.95 2.81 -4.00
CA LEU A 59 3.28 2.32 -4.35
C LEU A 59 4.41 3.36 -4.28
N ASN A 60 4.19 4.52 -3.64
CA ASN A 60 5.29 5.38 -3.27
C ASN A 60 6.01 4.81 -2.04
N GLY A 61 6.93 3.89 -2.28
CA GLY A 61 7.57 3.13 -1.21
C GLY A 61 8.31 3.99 -0.18
N ARG A 62 8.80 5.18 -0.54
CA ARG A 62 9.42 6.09 0.43
C ARG A 62 8.40 6.64 1.42
N VAL A 63 7.23 7.02 0.94
CA VAL A 63 6.13 7.52 1.77
C VAL A 63 5.56 6.40 2.63
N GLU A 64 5.36 5.22 2.07
CA GLU A 64 4.92 4.03 2.81
C GLU A 64 5.92 3.65 3.91
N ALA A 65 7.23 3.67 3.60
CA ALA A 65 8.28 3.43 4.59
C ALA A 65 8.26 4.46 5.72
N HIS A 66 7.97 5.73 5.43
CA HIS A 66 7.78 6.76 6.44
C HIS A 66 6.62 6.43 7.37
N SER A 67 5.46 6.10 6.82
CA SER A 67 4.27 5.72 7.57
C SER A 67 4.54 4.52 8.50
N ILE A 68 5.24 3.51 7.99
CA ILE A 68 5.62 2.31 8.77
C ILE A 68 6.56 2.67 9.92
N VAL A 69 7.61 3.42 9.68
CA VAL A 69 8.57 3.79 10.73
C VAL A 69 7.92 4.69 11.78
N ASP A 70 7.09 5.62 11.36
CA ASP A 70 6.40 6.54 12.27
C ASP A 70 5.34 5.82 13.11
N SER A 71 4.67 4.78 12.59
CA SER A 71 3.77 3.95 13.39
C SER A 71 4.50 3.24 14.53
N VAL A 72 5.71 2.74 14.29
CA VAL A 72 6.55 2.13 15.35
C VAL A 72 6.97 3.17 16.40
N LYS A 73 7.34 4.38 15.97
CA LYS A 73 7.65 5.50 16.89
C LYS A 73 6.44 5.88 17.73
N ALA A 74 5.28 6.04 17.08
CA ALA A 74 4.03 6.39 17.74
C ALA A 74 3.62 5.34 18.78
N ALA A 75 3.67 4.06 18.41
CA ALA A 75 3.37 2.95 19.32
C ALA A 75 4.28 2.97 20.55
N ARG A 76 5.58 3.23 20.38
CA ARG A 76 6.52 3.33 21.49
C ARG A 76 6.35 4.60 22.33
N ALA A 77 5.88 5.67 21.75
CA ALA A 77 5.54 6.88 22.51
C ALA A 77 4.36 6.64 23.45
N VAL A 78 3.35 5.89 22.99
CA VAL A 78 2.17 5.51 23.80
C VAL A 78 2.51 4.37 24.78
N TYR A 79 3.33 3.41 24.37
CA TYR A 79 3.71 2.23 25.12
C TYR A 79 5.24 2.15 25.28
N PRO A 80 5.85 2.90 26.21
CA PRO A 80 7.31 2.98 26.35
C PRO A 80 8.00 1.65 26.68
N GLN A 81 7.26 0.66 27.20
CA GLN A 81 7.73 -0.70 27.46
C GLN A 81 7.99 -1.53 26.20
N LEU A 82 7.51 -1.09 25.02
CA LEU A 82 7.78 -1.78 23.77
C LEU A 82 9.25 -1.75 23.43
N SER A 83 9.77 -2.88 22.96
CA SER A 83 11.17 -3.01 22.56
C SER A 83 11.52 -2.00 21.45
N ARG A 84 12.75 -1.47 21.51
CA ARG A 84 13.33 -0.70 20.39
C ARG A 84 13.62 -1.57 19.17
N LYS A 85 13.80 -2.90 19.39
CA LYS A 85 14.01 -3.86 18.31
C LYS A 85 12.73 -4.07 17.54
N TRP A 86 12.80 -3.90 16.23
CA TRP A 86 11.65 -4.06 15.36
C TRP A 86 12.05 -4.62 13.99
N ALA A 87 11.12 -5.26 13.36
CA ALA A 87 11.21 -5.71 11.97
C ALA A 87 9.91 -5.37 11.26
N VAL A 88 9.97 -5.28 9.95
CA VAL A 88 8.78 -5.08 9.11
C VAL A 88 8.46 -6.36 8.35
N VAL A 89 7.19 -6.69 8.28
CA VAL A 89 6.66 -7.79 7.49
C VAL A 89 5.50 -7.27 6.67
N GLY A 90 5.44 -7.62 5.39
CA GLY A 90 4.39 -7.13 4.53
C GLY A 90 4.05 -8.06 3.38
N GLN A 91 2.85 -7.86 2.82
CA GLN A 91 2.32 -8.67 1.73
C GLN A 91 1.80 -7.79 0.61
N SER A 92 2.03 -8.18 -0.66
CA SER A 92 1.58 -7.46 -1.86
C SER A 92 2.12 -6.02 -1.87
N GLN A 93 1.29 -4.96 -1.92
CA GLN A 93 1.69 -3.56 -1.71
C GLN A 93 2.59 -3.45 -0.48
N GLY A 94 2.14 -3.99 0.66
CA GLY A 94 2.91 -4.01 1.89
C GLY A 94 4.22 -4.77 1.80
N GLY A 95 4.31 -5.78 0.93
CA GLY A 95 5.58 -6.45 0.62
C GLY A 95 6.58 -5.49 -0.02
N GLY A 96 6.14 -4.67 -0.97
CA GLY A 96 6.93 -3.59 -1.57
C GLY A 96 7.33 -2.54 -0.54
N ALA A 97 6.37 -2.11 0.29
CA ALA A 97 6.60 -1.17 1.38
C ALA A 97 7.63 -1.71 2.40
N ALA A 98 7.54 -3.00 2.77
CA ALA A 98 8.50 -3.63 3.68
C ALA A 98 9.93 -3.64 3.11
N ILE A 99 10.10 -4.01 1.85
CA ILE A 99 11.41 -4.01 1.18
C ILE A 99 11.95 -2.58 1.07
N THR A 100 11.11 -1.60 0.73
CA THR A 100 11.51 -0.19 0.68
C THR A 100 11.85 0.33 2.08
N THR A 101 11.11 -0.10 3.10
CA THR A 101 11.42 0.22 4.50
C THR A 101 12.83 -0.25 4.89
N ALA A 102 13.29 -1.40 4.39
CA ALA A 102 14.67 -1.84 4.64
C ALA A 102 15.73 -0.81 4.19
N ARG A 103 15.45 -0.06 3.12
CA ARG A 103 16.33 1.01 2.63
C ARG A 103 16.32 2.23 3.55
N TYR A 104 15.16 2.57 4.13
CA TYR A 104 14.96 3.83 4.84
C TYR A 104 14.86 3.70 6.36
N ALA A 105 14.79 2.48 6.90
CA ALA A 105 14.52 2.24 8.31
C ALA A 105 15.48 2.96 9.26
N THR A 106 16.77 2.99 8.94
CA THR A 106 17.78 3.67 9.77
C THR A 106 17.73 5.19 9.59
N GLU A 107 17.47 5.67 8.37
CA GLU A 107 17.33 7.09 8.07
C GLU A 107 16.13 7.70 8.84
N PHE A 108 14.97 7.07 8.75
CA PHE A 108 13.73 7.55 9.36
C PHE A 108 13.61 7.20 10.85
N GLY A 109 14.12 6.04 11.26
CA GLY A 109 14.08 5.56 12.64
C GLY A 109 15.11 6.23 13.55
N GLY A 110 16.20 6.75 12.99
CA GLY A 110 17.27 7.37 13.72
C GLY A 110 17.91 6.40 14.73
N LYS A 111 18.40 6.97 15.84
CA LYS A 111 19.04 6.20 16.93
C LYS A 111 18.04 5.59 17.91
N ASP A 112 16.77 5.96 17.81
CA ASP A 112 15.74 5.56 18.79
C ASP A 112 15.15 4.20 18.50
N LEU A 113 15.28 3.72 17.28
CA LEU A 113 14.83 2.41 16.84
C LEU A 113 16.01 1.51 16.46
N ASP A 114 15.84 0.21 16.72
CA ASP A 114 16.83 -0.82 16.43
C ASP A 114 16.24 -1.78 15.38
N TYR A 115 16.40 -1.39 14.10
CA TYR A 115 15.87 -2.14 12.97
C TYR A 115 16.58 -3.49 12.80
N ARG A 116 15.80 -4.56 12.56
CA ARG A 116 16.30 -5.95 12.50
C ARG A 116 16.11 -6.62 11.14
N GLY A 117 15.24 -6.13 10.30
CA GLY A 117 15.06 -6.70 8.97
C GLY A 117 13.67 -6.50 8.40
N ALA A 118 13.51 -6.92 7.14
CA ALA A 118 12.26 -6.90 6.41
C ALA A 118 11.95 -8.28 5.82
N VAL A 119 10.68 -8.61 5.77
CA VAL A 119 10.14 -9.73 4.99
C VAL A 119 9.03 -9.19 4.10
N GLY A 120 9.18 -9.33 2.80
CA GLY A 120 8.14 -8.98 1.82
C GLY A 120 7.69 -10.24 1.07
N THR A 121 6.37 -10.48 1.04
CA THR A 121 5.77 -11.56 0.26
C THR A 121 4.89 -10.99 -0.85
N GLY A 122 4.89 -11.61 -2.03
CA GLY A 122 4.10 -11.13 -3.17
C GLY A 122 4.46 -9.69 -3.60
N VAL A 123 5.73 -9.33 -3.49
CA VAL A 123 6.23 -7.98 -3.78
C VAL A 123 5.91 -7.60 -5.23
N PRO A 124 5.28 -6.42 -5.48
CA PRO A 124 5.07 -5.91 -6.84
C PRO A 124 6.39 -5.42 -7.45
N ALA A 125 7.22 -6.36 -7.87
CA ALA A 125 8.51 -6.07 -8.47
C ALA A 125 8.37 -5.80 -9.98
N TYR A 126 9.24 -4.92 -10.50
CA TYR A 126 9.29 -4.56 -11.93
C TYR A 126 7.99 -4.00 -12.49
N ILE A 127 7.22 -3.28 -11.66
CA ILE A 127 5.94 -2.70 -12.06
C ILE A 127 6.11 -1.72 -13.23
N GLU A 128 7.26 -1.05 -13.31
CA GLU A 128 7.63 -0.18 -14.42
C GLU A 128 7.63 -0.91 -15.76
N ASN A 129 8.03 -2.17 -15.79
CA ASN A 129 8.01 -2.97 -17.01
C ASN A 129 6.58 -3.33 -17.42
N LEU A 130 5.71 -3.61 -16.46
CA LEU A 130 4.28 -3.85 -16.68
C LEU A 130 3.62 -2.59 -17.26
N VAL A 131 3.82 -1.45 -16.62
CA VAL A 131 3.25 -0.16 -17.07
C VAL A 131 3.78 0.20 -18.46
N ALA A 132 5.07 0.03 -18.72
CA ALA A 132 5.66 0.29 -20.04
C ALA A 132 5.11 -0.66 -21.12
N ALA A 133 4.81 -1.91 -20.78
CA ALA A 133 4.21 -2.86 -21.71
C ALA A 133 2.75 -2.52 -22.05
N LEU A 134 1.97 -2.15 -21.03
CA LEU A 134 0.55 -1.81 -21.16
C LEU A 134 0.33 -0.44 -21.81
N GLY A 135 1.22 0.52 -21.58
CA GLY A 135 1.13 1.89 -22.11
C GLY A 135 1.57 2.05 -23.56
N ARG A 136 2.03 0.99 -24.22
CA ARG A 136 2.41 1.10 -25.64
C ARG A 136 1.16 1.18 -26.53
N PRO A 137 1.12 2.12 -27.52
CA PRO A 137 0.08 2.11 -28.52
C PRO A 137 0.04 0.73 -29.21
N SER A 138 -1.08 0.05 -29.13
CA SER A 138 -1.29 -1.23 -29.80
C SER A 138 -2.50 -1.13 -30.71
N PRO A 139 -2.39 -1.52 -32.00
CA PRO A 139 -3.54 -1.60 -32.89
C PRO A 139 -4.50 -2.76 -32.50
N VAL A 140 -4.03 -3.65 -31.64
CA VAL A 140 -4.85 -4.75 -31.11
C VAL A 140 -5.25 -4.37 -29.69
N PRO A 141 -6.55 -4.40 -29.36
CA PRO A 141 -6.97 -4.25 -27.97
C PRO A 141 -6.15 -5.23 -27.11
N LEU A 142 -5.65 -4.78 -25.97
CA LEU A 142 -5.00 -5.65 -24.99
C LEU A 142 -6.09 -6.59 -24.40
N GLY A 143 -6.52 -7.53 -25.22
CA GLY A 143 -7.41 -8.61 -24.78
C GLY A 143 -6.66 -9.47 -23.76
N GLY A 144 -7.23 -9.63 -22.56
CA GLY A 144 -6.71 -10.53 -21.56
C GLY A 144 -5.96 -9.88 -20.39
N VAL A 145 -5.99 -8.55 -20.22
CA VAL A 145 -5.64 -7.94 -18.94
C VAL A 145 -6.74 -8.32 -17.94
N SER A 146 -6.35 -8.97 -16.84
CA SER A 146 -7.35 -9.37 -15.84
C SER A 146 -7.99 -8.13 -15.19
N PRO A 147 -9.25 -8.23 -14.73
CA PRO A 147 -9.91 -7.14 -13.99
C PRO A 147 -9.03 -6.60 -12.85
N ASN A 148 -8.41 -7.48 -12.06
CA ASN A 148 -7.53 -7.09 -10.98
C ASN A 148 -6.32 -6.27 -11.47
N THR A 149 -5.71 -6.65 -12.60
CA THR A 149 -4.60 -5.87 -13.19
C THR A 149 -5.06 -4.47 -13.58
N THR A 150 -6.28 -4.36 -14.12
CA THR A 150 -6.88 -3.06 -14.49
C THR A 150 -7.05 -2.17 -13.25
N ILE A 151 -7.54 -2.71 -12.14
CA ILE A 151 -7.69 -1.98 -10.86
C ILE A 151 -6.33 -1.46 -10.39
N TYR A 152 -5.30 -2.30 -10.36
CA TYR A 152 -3.97 -1.87 -9.91
C TYR A 152 -3.35 -0.81 -10.83
N VAL A 153 -3.62 -0.85 -12.14
CA VAL A 153 -3.19 0.22 -13.05
C VAL A 153 -3.87 1.55 -12.69
N MET A 154 -5.17 1.54 -12.38
CA MET A 154 -5.88 2.75 -11.93
C MET A 154 -5.30 3.30 -10.62
N TYR A 155 -5.00 2.43 -9.65
CA TYR A 155 -4.36 2.81 -8.39
C TYR A 155 -2.96 3.40 -8.61
N ILE A 156 -2.16 2.83 -9.51
CA ILE A 156 -0.85 3.37 -9.88
C ILE A 156 -0.98 4.76 -10.49
N LEU A 157 -1.95 4.96 -11.39
CA LEU A 157 -2.19 6.26 -12.03
C LEU A 157 -2.63 7.33 -11.03
N SER A 158 -3.51 6.98 -10.07
CA SER A 158 -3.86 7.86 -8.96
C SER A 158 -2.66 8.14 -8.04
N GLY A 159 -1.89 7.11 -7.69
CA GLY A 159 -0.64 7.27 -6.93
C GLY A 159 0.36 8.21 -7.59
N LEU A 160 0.48 8.16 -8.93
CA LEU A 160 1.31 9.08 -9.70
C LEU A 160 0.75 10.51 -9.66
N ARG A 161 -0.58 10.71 -9.79
CA ARG A 161 -1.21 12.03 -9.62
C ARG A 161 -0.87 12.66 -8.28
N THR A 162 -0.92 11.85 -7.23
CA THR A 162 -0.66 12.29 -5.85
C THR A 162 0.82 12.56 -5.60
N THR A 163 1.69 11.70 -6.13
CA THR A 163 3.15 11.80 -5.92
C THR A 163 3.77 12.92 -6.75
N PHE A 164 3.28 13.15 -7.96
CA PHE A 164 3.81 14.10 -8.94
C PHE A 164 2.70 15.02 -9.46
N PRO A 165 2.17 15.93 -8.60
CA PRO A 165 1.05 16.79 -8.98
C PRO A 165 1.37 17.72 -10.17
N GLU A 166 2.67 17.98 -10.41
CA GLU A 166 3.13 18.72 -11.58
C GLU A 166 3.03 17.94 -12.91
N TRP A 167 2.85 16.62 -12.84
CA TRP A 167 2.65 15.79 -14.03
C TRP A 167 1.17 15.75 -14.37
N ASN A 168 0.83 16.15 -15.59
CA ASN A 168 -0.55 16.05 -16.05
C ASN A 168 -0.89 14.61 -16.46
N ILE A 169 -1.03 13.72 -15.47
CA ILE A 169 -1.38 12.30 -15.69
C ILE A 169 -2.65 12.17 -16.52
N ASN A 170 -3.62 13.07 -16.32
CA ASN A 170 -4.87 13.06 -17.07
C ASN A 170 -4.69 13.26 -18.57
N SER A 171 -3.59 13.85 -19.02
CA SER A 171 -3.31 14.01 -20.45
C SER A 171 -3.03 12.69 -21.18
N PHE A 172 -2.66 11.64 -20.44
CA PHE A 172 -2.43 10.31 -20.99
C PHE A 172 -3.70 9.44 -21.01
N LEU A 173 -4.81 9.93 -20.46
CA LEU A 173 -6.05 9.16 -20.27
C LEU A 173 -7.13 9.63 -21.24
N THR A 174 -7.90 8.67 -21.75
CA THR A 174 -9.18 8.98 -22.40
C THR A 174 -10.18 9.52 -21.35
N PRO A 175 -11.28 10.17 -21.75
CA PRO A 175 -12.32 10.56 -20.79
C PRO A 175 -12.83 9.39 -19.94
N TYR A 176 -12.98 8.20 -20.53
CA TYR A 176 -13.37 6.99 -19.85
C TYR A 176 -12.31 6.50 -18.85
N GLY A 177 -11.03 6.56 -19.22
CA GLY A 177 -9.93 6.22 -18.32
C GLY A 177 -9.83 7.17 -17.12
N ARG A 178 -10.11 8.46 -17.32
CA ARG A 178 -10.16 9.44 -16.21
C ARG A 178 -11.27 9.10 -15.23
N TYR A 179 -12.47 8.86 -15.76
CA TYR A 179 -13.62 8.46 -14.93
C TYR A 179 -13.26 7.28 -14.02
N TRP A 180 -12.65 6.22 -14.56
CA TRP A 180 -12.30 5.05 -13.75
C TRP A 180 -11.17 5.29 -12.75
N VAL A 181 -10.20 6.15 -13.05
CA VAL A 181 -9.18 6.53 -12.06
C VAL A 181 -9.81 7.36 -10.94
N ASP A 182 -10.75 8.25 -11.27
CA ASP A 182 -11.50 9.05 -10.28
C ASP A 182 -12.38 8.15 -9.39
N GLU A 183 -13.08 7.17 -9.96
CA GLU A 183 -13.83 6.16 -9.20
C GLU A 183 -12.91 5.35 -8.27
N ALA A 184 -11.75 4.94 -8.76
CA ALA A 184 -10.78 4.18 -7.96
C ALA A 184 -10.27 4.94 -6.72
N GLU A 185 -10.33 6.28 -6.72
CA GLU A 185 -9.99 7.11 -5.58
C GLU A 185 -11.08 7.12 -4.49
N THR A 186 -12.27 6.64 -4.81
CA THR A 186 -13.45 6.69 -3.93
C THR A 186 -13.93 5.31 -3.47
N LEU A 187 -13.37 4.22 -4.01
CA LEU A 187 -13.82 2.86 -3.79
C LEU A 187 -12.70 1.96 -3.24
N CYS A 188 -13.10 0.93 -2.53
CA CYS A 188 -12.18 -0.07 -2.02
C CYS A 188 -11.93 -1.21 -3.02
N ASP A 189 -10.84 -1.95 -2.81
CA ASP A 189 -10.47 -3.14 -3.57
C ASP A 189 -11.26 -4.36 -3.08
N SER A 190 -12.56 -4.34 -3.23
CA SER A 190 -13.46 -5.42 -2.85
C SER A 190 -14.41 -5.78 -3.98
N ASP A 191 -14.97 -7.00 -3.90
CA ASP A 191 -15.96 -7.48 -4.87
C ASP A 191 -17.27 -6.67 -4.81
N ASP A 192 -17.55 -6.07 -3.66
CA ASP A 192 -18.75 -5.25 -3.46
C ASP A 192 -18.58 -3.81 -3.97
N GLU A 193 -17.35 -3.39 -4.26
CA GLU A 193 -17.02 -2.06 -4.74
C GLU A 193 -16.31 -2.11 -6.10
N LEU A 194 -15.07 -1.59 -6.17
CA LEU A 194 -14.35 -1.46 -7.45
C LEU A 194 -14.12 -2.83 -8.12
N GLY A 195 -13.83 -3.86 -7.34
CA GLY A 195 -13.63 -5.22 -7.84
C GLY A 195 -14.84 -5.77 -8.57
N GLY A 196 -16.05 -5.49 -8.10
CA GLY A 196 -17.30 -5.89 -8.73
C GLY A 196 -17.66 -5.08 -9.98
N LEU A 197 -17.26 -3.80 -10.04
CA LEU A 197 -17.58 -2.91 -11.17
C LEU A 197 -16.70 -3.16 -12.40
N VAL A 198 -15.51 -3.71 -12.23
CA VAL A 198 -14.52 -3.91 -13.31
C VAL A 198 -14.56 -5.33 -13.90
N ARG A 199 -15.30 -6.25 -13.29
CA ARG A 199 -15.54 -7.63 -13.79
C ARG A 199 -16.69 -7.68 -14.75
#